data_7f4e8303025014123af21ca59191476c
#
_entry.id   7f4e8303025014123af21ca59191476c
#
_cell.length_a   1.000
_cell.length_b   1.000
_cell.length_c   1.000
_cell.angle_alpha   90.00
_cell.angle_beta   90.00
_cell.angle_gamma   90.00
#
_symmetry.space_group_name_H-M   'P 1'
#
loop_
_entity.id
_entity.type
_entity.pdbx_description
1 polymer ?
#
loop_
_entity_poly.entity_id
_entity_poly.type
_entity_poly.pdbx_seq_one_letter_code
_entity_poly.pdbx_strand_id
1 'polypeptide(L)'
;MKNILLIGAGHFGRHIAMQLSQLGHQVMAVDTDEERINDVLPFVTKAQIGDSTNAEFLRALGIRNFDVCFVTISGNFQNSLETTSLLKELGAKCVVSRAERDVQAKFLLRNGADNVVYPEKQMAIWAAKRYTADHIFDYIEIDKQHAIFEVEVPKAWVGKSIGTLDIRKKFGINILGIKHLGKTDVSITPDTILSDDITMLALGEYNALQKCFRI
;
A
#
# COMPACT_ATOMS: atom_id res chain seq x y z
N MET A 1 9.42 -15.17 8.05
CA MET A 1 8.12 -15.41 8.70
C MET A 1 8.04 -14.50 9.93
N LYS A 2 6.94 -13.76 10.12
CA LYS A 2 6.72 -12.87 11.27
C LYS A 2 5.46 -13.30 12.02
N ASN A 3 5.39 -12.95 13.30
CA ASN A 3 4.20 -13.11 14.14
C ASN A 3 3.45 -11.78 14.15
N ILE A 4 2.20 -11.78 13.69
CA ILE A 4 1.39 -10.58 13.51
C ILE A 4 0.16 -10.66 14.41
N LEU A 5 -0.12 -9.58 15.15
CA LEU A 5 -1.39 -9.39 15.82
C LEU A 5 -2.26 -8.45 14.98
N LEU A 6 -3.46 -8.88 14.65
CA LEU A 6 -4.45 -8.11 13.92
C LEU A 6 -5.65 -7.84 14.83
N ILE A 7 -5.88 -6.59 15.18
CA ILE A 7 -7.01 -6.14 16.00
C ILE A 7 -8.01 -5.39 15.12
N GLY A 8 -9.22 -5.94 15.03
CA GLY A 8 -10.26 -5.53 14.11
C GLY A 8 -10.29 -6.38 12.84
N ALA A 9 -11.25 -7.33 12.77
CA ALA A 9 -11.44 -8.23 11.65
C ALA A 9 -12.50 -7.77 10.65
N GLY A 10 -12.79 -6.46 10.59
CA GLY A 10 -13.67 -5.86 9.59
C GLY A 10 -13.11 -6.00 8.17
N HIS A 11 -13.76 -5.40 7.17
CA HIS A 11 -13.38 -5.55 5.76
C HIS A 11 -11.88 -5.33 5.50
N PHE A 12 -11.33 -4.22 6.00
CA PHE A 12 -9.91 -3.92 5.79
C PHE A 12 -8.98 -4.90 6.52
N GLY A 13 -9.29 -5.24 7.79
CA GLY A 13 -8.52 -6.21 8.57
C GLY A 13 -8.53 -7.59 7.93
N ARG A 14 -9.67 -8.07 7.42
CA ARG A 14 -9.78 -9.33 6.70
C ARG A 14 -8.89 -9.36 5.45
N HIS A 15 -8.86 -8.29 4.65
CA HIS A 15 -7.96 -8.21 3.51
C HIS A 15 -6.48 -8.23 3.92
N ILE A 16 -6.11 -7.57 5.01
CA ILE A 16 -4.75 -7.66 5.57
C ILE A 16 -4.44 -9.11 5.97
N ALA A 17 -5.33 -9.79 6.69
CA ALA A 17 -5.14 -11.17 7.09
C ALA A 17 -4.89 -12.09 5.90
N MET A 18 -5.71 -11.97 4.84
CA MET A 18 -5.54 -12.73 3.60
C MET A 18 -4.16 -12.54 2.98
N GLN A 19 -3.72 -11.28 2.84
CA GLN A 19 -2.42 -10.97 2.24
C GLN A 19 -1.26 -11.45 3.11
N LEU A 20 -1.34 -11.29 4.43
CA LEU A 20 -0.31 -11.76 5.35
C LEU A 20 -0.19 -13.29 5.34
N SER A 21 -1.30 -14.01 5.23
CA SER A 21 -1.34 -15.46 5.07
C SER A 21 -0.65 -15.90 3.78
N GLN A 22 -0.95 -15.25 2.64
CA GLN A 22 -0.30 -15.53 1.35
C GLN A 22 1.21 -15.27 1.38
N LEU A 23 1.65 -14.28 2.16
CA LEU A 23 3.07 -13.98 2.39
C LEU A 23 3.75 -14.96 3.38
N GLY A 24 3.01 -15.95 3.92
CA GLY A 24 3.55 -16.97 4.82
C GLY A 24 3.80 -16.46 6.25
N HIS A 25 3.09 -15.43 6.71
CA HIS A 25 3.18 -14.93 8.09
C HIS A 25 2.18 -15.65 9.00
N GLN A 26 2.51 -15.71 10.30
CA GLN A 26 1.56 -16.19 11.33
C GLN A 26 0.73 -15.00 11.82
N VAL A 27 -0.58 -15.12 11.74
CA VAL A 27 -1.52 -14.06 12.11
C VAL A 27 -2.42 -14.54 13.26
N MET A 28 -2.50 -13.74 14.30
CA MET A 28 -3.52 -13.85 15.32
C MET A 28 -4.51 -12.70 15.17
N ALA A 29 -5.78 -13.02 14.93
CA ALA A 29 -6.85 -12.03 14.81
C ALA A 29 -7.63 -11.88 16.13
N VAL A 30 -8.03 -10.64 16.42
CA VAL A 30 -8.87 -10.28 17.57
C VAL A 30 -9.97 -9.33 17.09
N ASP A 31 -11.21 -9.62 17.44
CA ASP A 31 -12.36 -8.73 17.28
C ASP A 31 -13.36 -8.99 18.43
N THR A 32 -14.23 -8.06 18.72
CA THR A 32 -15.33 -8.26 19.65
C THR A 32 -16.52 -8.98 19.02
N ASP A 33 -16.57 -9.01 17.68
CA ASP A 33 -17.65 -9.56 16.88
C ASP A 33 -17.31 -10.99 16.44
N GLU A 34 -18.14 -11.95 16.85
CA GLU A 34 -17.96 -13.36 16.54
C GLU A 34 -18.11 -13.67 15.05
N GLU A 35 -19.02 -13.00 14.33
CA GLU A 35 -19.18 -13.18 12.89
C GLU A 35 -17.90 -12.80 12.14
N ARG A 36 -17.29 -11.65 12.50
CA ARG A 36 -16.04 -11.21 11.89
C ARG A 36 -14.89 -12.14 12.20
N ILE A 37 -14.84 -12.69 13.41
CA ILE A 37 -13.86 -13.71 13.77
C ILE A 37 -14.05 -14.96 12.93
N ASN A 38 -15.27 -15.46 12.76
CA ASN A 38 -15.56 -16.62 11.92
C ASN A 38 -15.17 -16.38 10.45
N ASP A 39 -15.41 -15.19 9.92
CA ASP A 39 -15.07 -14.79 8.56
C ASP A 39 -13.55 -14.76 8.29
N VAL A 40 -12.74 -14.45 9.31
CA VAL A 40 -11.30 -14.34 9.16
C VAL A 40 -10.56 -15.66 9.43
N LEU A 41 -11.19 -16.62 10.09
CA LEU A 41 -10.59 -17.93 10.45
C LEU A 41 -9.81 -18.62 9.32
N PRO A 42 -10.30 -18.66 8.05
CA PRO A 42 -9.56 -19.34 6.98
C PRO A 42 -8.19 -18.70 6.65
N PHE A 43 -7.93 -17.48 7.12
CA PHE A 43 -6.75 -16.67 6.76
C PHE A 43 -5.80 -16.43 7.93
N VAL A 44 -6.08 -16.97 9.10
CA VAL A 44 -5.28 -16.71 10.30
C VAL A 44 -4.85 -17.99 10.99
N THR A 45 -3.74 -17.93 11.73
CA THR A 45 -3.22 -19.05 12.50
C THR A 45 -4.01 -19.25 13.79
N LYS A 46 -4.48 -18.13 14.38
CA LYS A 46 -5.31 -18.11 15.59
C LYS A 46 -6.30 -16.96 15.49
N ALA A 47 -7.45 -17.12 16.12
CA ALA A 47 -8.42 -16.04 16.28
C ALA A 47 -8.99 -16.08 17.70
N GLN A 48 -9.34 -14.91 18.22
CA GLN A 48 -9.92 -14.77 19.57
C GLN A 48 -10.94 -13.64 19.60
N ILE A 49 -12.09 -13.91 20.21
CA ILE A 49 -13.08 -12.89 20.53
C ILE A 49 -12.62 -12.18 21.80
N GLY A 50 -12.56 -10.84 21.77
CA GLY A 50 -12.16 -10.07 22.93
C GLY A 50 -12.10 -8.57 22.68
N ASP A 51 -12.14 -7.81 23.77
CA ASP A 51 -12.07 -6.35 23.75
C ASP A 51 -10.61 -5.88 23.92
N SER A 52 -10.10 -5.27 22.89
CA SER A 52 -8.72 -4.76 22.87
C SER A 52 -8.51 -3.47 23.69
N THR A 53 -9.56 -2.86 24.19
CA THR A 53 -9.46 -1.75 25.17
C THR A 53 -9.21 -2.26 26.60
N ASN A 54 -9.34 -3.57 26.82
CA ASN A 54 -9.03 -4.19 28.09
C ASN A 54 -7.53 -4.55 28.18
N ALA A 55 -6.81 -3.86 29.06
CA ALA A 55 -5.37 -4.05 29.24
C ALA A 55 -5.00 -5.44 29.73
N GLU A 56 -5.84 -6.10 30.55
CA GLU A 56 -5.56 -7.47 31.04
C GLU A 56 -5.72 -8.47 29.90
N PHE A 57 -6.72 -8.30 29.06
CA PHE A 57 -6.89 -9.11 27.87
C PHE A 57 -5.66 -9.01 26.95
N LEU A 58 -5.19 -7.80 26.65
CA LEU A 58 -4.00 -7.60 25.82
C LEU A 58 -2.73 -8.19 26.49
N ARG A 59 -2.57 -8.07 27.82
CA ARG A 59 -1.44 -8.70 28.52
C ARG A 59 -1.45 -10.21 28.37
N ALA A 60 -2.62 -10.84 28.44
CA ALA A 60 -2.76 -12.28 28.29
C ALA A 60 -2.37 -12.78 26.90
N LEU A 61 -2.49 -11.93 25.86
CA LEU A 61 -2.06 -12.26 24.51
C LEU A 61 -0.53 -12.29 24.35
N GLY A 62 0.24 -11.68 25.28
CA GLY A 62 1.69 -11.65 25.20
C GLY A 62 2.20 -10.71 24.10
N ILE A 63 1.81 -9.44 24.11
CA ILE A 63 2.05 -8.44 23.05
C ILE A 63 3.50 -8.38 22.57
N ARG A 64 4.50 -8.57 23.44
CA ARG A 64 5.93 -8.54 23.10
C ARG A 64 6.37 -9.65 22.14
N ASN A 65 5.56 -10.70 21.98
CA ASN A 65 5.86 -11.83 21.09
C ASN A 65 5.50 -11.55 19.63
N PHE A 66 4.74 -10.48 19.37
CA PHE A 66 4.38 -10.07 18.01
C PHE A 66 5.42 -9.11 17.43
N ASP A 67 5.71 -9.29 16.15
CA ASP A 67 6.64 -8.43 15.42
C ASP A 67 5.95 -7.15 14.92
N VAL A 68 4.65 -7.26 14.59
CA VAL A 68 3.81 -6.12 14.18
C VAL A 68 2.41 -6.31 14.74
N CYS A 69 1.84 -5.24 15.27
CA CYS A 69 0.45 -5.16 15.70
C CYS A 69 -0.31 -4.20 14.76
N PHE A 70 -1.29 -4.70 14.03
CA PHE A 70 -2.22 -3.90 13.25
C PHE A 70 -3.45 -3.57 14.06
N VAL A 71 -3.84 -2.29 14.10
CA VAL A 71 -5.10 -1.81 14.67
C VAL A 71 -5.96 -1.30 13.52
N THR A 72 -6.95 -2.10 13.12
CA THR A 72 -7.82 -1.85 11.97
C THR A 72 -9.27 -1.57 12.38
N ILE A 73 -9.48 -1.19 13.65
CA ILE A 73 -10.77 -0.80 14.18
C ILE A 73 -11.31 0.39 13.38
N SER A 74 -12.55 0.28 12.90
CA SER A 74 -13.27 1.32 12.17
C SER A 74 -14.56 1.71 12.88
N GLY A 75 -15.02 2.94 12.66
CA GLY A 75 -16.26 3.44 13.24
C GLY A 75 -16.18 3.83 14.73
N ASN A 76 -15.13 3.42 15.45
CA ASN A 76 -14.88 3.82 16.83
C ASN A 76 -13.43 4.26 17.03
N PHE A 77 -13.19 5.56 16.83
CA PHE A 77 -11.86 6.13 16.95
C PHE A 77 -11.30 6.07 18.36
N GLN A 78 -12.15 6.19 19.38
CA GLN A 78 -11.71 6.10 20.78
C GLN A 78 -11.11 4.72 21.05
N ASN A 79 -11.81 3.64 20.72
CA ASN A 79 -11.28 2.29 20.91
C ASN A 79 -9.98 2.05 20.13
N SER A 80 -9.89 2.58 18.89
CA SER A 80 -8.66 2.49 18.09
C SER A 80 -7.49 3.21 18.77
N LEU A 81 -7.72 4.38 19.34
CA LEU A 81 -6.71 5.17 20.04
C LEU A 81 -6.26 4.51 21.33
N GLU A 82 -7.21 4.06 22.17
CA GLU A 82 -6.94 3.36 23.43
C GLU A 82 -6.16 2.06 23.18
N THR A 83 -6.59 1.25 22.21
CA THR A 83 -5.88 0.02 21.81
C THR A 83 -4.47 0.32 21.35
N THR A 84 -4.28 1.36 20.53
CA THR A 84 -2.95 1.78 20.04
C THR A 84 -2.02 2.15 21.19
N SER A 85 -2.49 2.94 22.15
CA SER A 85 -1.74 3.34 23.34
C SER A 85 -1.37 2.14 24.21
N LEU A 86 -2.35 1.30 24.53
CA LEU A 86 -2.15 0.10 25.34
C LEU A 86 -1.15 -0.87 24.72
N LEU A 87 -1.20 -1.11 23.43
CA LEU A 87 -0.23 -1.96 22.73
C LEU A 87 1.19 -1.44 22.94
N LYS A 88 1.39 -0.13 22.80
CA LYS A 88 2.70 0.49 22.96
C LYS A 88 3.19 0.42 24.41
N GLU A 89 2.33 0.70 25.37
CA GLU A 89 2.60 0.57 26.80
C GLU A 89 2.98 -0.87 27.19
N LEU A 90 2.33 -1.86 26.57
CA LEU A 90 2.61 -3.29 26.78
C LEU A 90 3.86 -3.77 26.05
N GLY A 91 4.53 -2.90 25.29
CA GLY A 91 5.82 -3.16 24.66
C GLY A 91 5.73 -3.77 23.26
N ALA A 92 4.67 -3.43 22.49
CA ALA A 92 4.60 -3.75 21.08
C ALA A 92 5.81 -3.18 20.32
N LYS A 93 6.48 -4.02 19.51
CA LYS A 93 7.64 -3.63 18.71
C LYS A 93 7.30 -2.62 17.62
N CYS A 94 6.17 -2.86 16.94
CA CYS A 94 5.67 -2.01 15.86
C CYS A 94 4.14 -2.00 15.90
N VAL A 95 3.55 -0.82 15.96
CA VAL A 95 2.10 -0.63 15.91
C VAL A 95 1.73 0.14 14.65
N VAL A 96 0.87 -0.44 13.84
CA VAL A 96 0.34 0.16 12.60
C VAL A 96 -1.16 0.34 12.77
N SER A 97 -1.62 1.60 12.82
CA SER A 97 -3.03 1.90 13.08
C SER A 97 -3.72 2.48 11.84
N ARG A 98 -4.98 2.11 11.64
CA ARG A 98 -5.83 2.66 10.58
C ARG A 98 -6.42 4.00 11.01
N ALA A 99 -6.35 4.99 10.12
CA ALA A 99 -7.06 6.25 10.26
C ALA A 99 -8.10 6.42 9.15
N GLU A 100 -9.15 7.16 9.45
CA GLU A 100 -10.22 7.54 8.52
C GLU A 100 -10.22 9.05 8.24
N ARG A 101 -9.44 9.83 9.02
CA ARG A 101 -9.29 11.29 8.88
C ARG A 101 -7.88 11.73 9.24
N ASP A 102 -7.42 12.82 8.64
CA ASP A 102 -6.07 13.36 8.88
C ASP A 102 -5.81 13.70 10.36
N VAL A 103 -6.84 14.16 11.08
CA VAL A 103 -6.72 14.46 12.52
C VAL A 103 -6.51 13.18 13.33
N GLN A 104 -7.20 12.08 12.97
CA GLN A 104 -7.02 10.78 13.63
C GLN A 104 -5.60 10.25 13.42
N ALA A 105 -5.06 10.35 12.19
CA ALA A 105 -3.69 9.95 11.89
C ALA A 105 -2.68 10.67 12.80
N LYS A 106 -2.85 11.98 13.01
CA LYS A 106 -1.99 12.76 13.91
C LYS A 106 -2.09 12.29 15.37
N PHE A 107 -3.30 11.99 15.84
CA PHE A 107 -3.50 11.50 17.21
C PHE A 107 -2.92 10.10 17.40
N LEU A 108 -3.15 9.19 16.47
CA LEU A 108 -2.60 7.83 16.53
C LEU A 108 -1.07 7.83 16.60
N LEU A 109 -0.39 8.61 15.75
CA LEU A 109 1.06 8.76 15.78
C LEU A 109 1.57 9.34 17.11
N ARG A 110 0.87 10.31 17.68
CA ARG A 110 1.24 10.91 18.98
C ARG A 110 1.01 9.97 20.17
N ASN A 111 0.09 9.02 20.03
CA ASN A 111 -0.29 8.09 21.10
C ASN A 111 0.25 6.68 20.90
N GLY A 112 1.33 6.51 20.12
CA GLY A 112 2.11 5.29 20.09
C GLY A 112 2.03 4.46 18.82
N ALA A 113 1.27 4.86 17.79
CA ALA A 113 1.41 4.23 16.48
C ALA A 113 2.79 4.57 15.88
N ASP A 114 3.52 3.56 15.41
CA ASP A 114 4.76 3.76 14.68
C ASP A 114 4.47 4.16 13.23
N ASN A 115 3.36 3.66 12.68
CA ASN A 115 2.87 3.99 11.34
C ASN A 115 1.35 4.10 11.33
N VAL A 116 0.84 4.87 10.37
CA VAL A 116 -0.60 4.98 10.13
C VAL A 116 -0.88 4.70 8.66
N VAL A 117 -1.88 3.86 8.42
CA VAL A 117 -2.45 3.61 7.09
C VAL A 117 -3.79 4.32 6.98
N TYR A 118 -4.03 4.91 5.82
CA TYR A 118 -5.30 5.59 5.51
C TYR A 118 -5.81 5.11 4.15
N PRO A 119 -6.43 3.92 4.12
CA PRO A 119 -6.75 3.22 2.87
C PRO A 119 -7.62 4.04 1.92
N GLU A 120 -8.68 4.66 2.43
CA GLU A 120 -9.63 5.43 1.64
C GLU A 120 -8.95 6.62 0.96
N LYS A 121 -8.11 7.37 1.69
CA LYS A 121 -7.38 8.50 1.14
C LYS A 121 -6.35 8.07 0.10
N GLN A 122 -5.59 7.01 0.40
CA GLN A 122 -4.57 6.49 -0.50
C GLN A 122 -5.19 5.99 -1.80
N MET A 123 -6.27 5.20 -1.70
CA MET A 123 -6.98 4.69 -2.86
C MET A 123 -7.73 5.77 -3.64
N ALA A 124 -8.30 6.78 -2.98
CA ALA A 124 -8.95 7.91 -3.65
C ALA A 124 -7.95 8.73 -4.47
N ILE A 125 -6.76 9.01 -3.91
CA ILE A 125 -5.68 9.70 -4.63
C ILE A 125 -5.25 8.87 -5.86
N TRP A 126 -5.02 7.57 -5.65
CA TRP A 126 -4.64 6.66 -6.73
C TRP A 126 -5.72 6.61 -7.83
N ALA A 127 -6.99 6.40 -7.46
CA ALA A 127 -8.09 6.34 -8.41
C ALA A 127 -8.28 7.65 -9.18
N ALA A 128 -8.22 8.80 -8.47
CA ALA A 128 -8.32 10.09 -9.13
C ALA A 128 -7.24 10.26 -10.21
N LYS A 129 -5.97 10.07 -9.86
CA LYS A 129 -4.85 10.18 -10.81
C LYS A 129 -4.98 9.17 -11.95
N ARG A 130 -5.34 7.90 -11.65
CA ARG A 130 -5.42 6.81 -12.62
C ARG A 130 -6.50 7.00 -13.66
N TYR A 131 -7.68 7.52 -13.26
CA TYR A 131 -8.85 7.60 -14.14
C TYR A 131 -9.10 8.98 -14.74
N THR A 132 -8.35 10.01 -14.37
CA THR A 132 -8.47 11.36 -14.97
C THR A 132 -7.39 11.67 -16.00
N ALA A 133 -6.40 10.81 -16.16
CA ALA A 133 -5.34 10.98 -17.14
C ALA A 133 -5.58 10.11 -18.37
N ASP A 134 -5.67 10.72 -19.54
CA ASP A 134 -6.05 10.06 -20.81
C ASP A 134 -5.01 9.03 -21.31
N HIS A 135 -3.74 9.12 -20.86
CA HIS A 135 -2.64 8.29 -21.36
C HIS A 135 -1.89 7.54 -20.28
N ILE A 136 -2.40 7.50 -19.02
CA ILE A 136 -1.81 6.74 -17.92
C ILE A 136 -2.61 5.46 -17.68
N PHE A 137 -1.97 4.30 -17.84
CA PHE A 137 -2.58 3.02 -17.49
C PHE A 137 -2.41 2.68 -16.02
N ASP A 138 -1.26 3.06 -15.44
CA ASP A 138 -0.98 2.89 -14.02
C ASP A 138 0.14 3.84 -13.57
N TYR A 139 0.26 4.07 -12.24
CA TYR A 139 1.37 4.83 -11.69
C TYR A 139 1.75 4.36 -10.29
N ILE A 140 3.04 4.50 -9.96
CA ILE A 140 3.61 4.24 -8.65
C ILE A 140 4.33 5.51 -8.19
N GLU A 141 3.86 6.12 -7.11
CA GLU A 141 4.53 7.23 -6.45
C GLU A 141 5.74 6.70 -5.67
N ILE A 142 6.94 7.17 -5.99
CA ILE A 142 8.18 6.81 -5.29
C ILE A 142 8.38 7.77 -4.11
N ASP A 143 8.27 9.06 -4.38
CA ASP A 143 8.31 10.13 -3.39
C ASP A 143 7.44 11.32 -3.84
N LYS A 144 7.52 12.46 -3.11
CA LYS A 144 6.73 13.66 -3.44
C LYS A 144 7.03 14.27 -4.81
N GLN A 145 8.16 13.92 -5.42
CA GLN A 145 8.63 14.51 -6.68
C GLN A 145 8.75 13.48 -7.81
N HIS A 146 8.95 12.19 -7.50
CA HIS A 146 9.23 11.16 -8.47
C HIS A 146 8.14 10.09 -8.52
N ALA A 147 7.85 9.63 -9.73
CA ALA A 147 6.90 8.55 -9.98
C ALA A 147 7.34 7.67 -11.15
N ILE A 148 6.80 6.47 -11.19
CA ILE A 148 6.81 5.60 -12.37
C ILE A 148 5.40 5.65 -12.96
N PHE A 149 5.31 5.96 -14.25
CA PHE A 149 4.07 5.92 -15.00
C PHE A 149 4.10 4.81 -16.05
N GLU A 150 3.00 4.07 -16.16
CA GLU A 150 2.73 3.26 -17.35
C GLU A 150 1.98 4.14 -18.35
N VAL A 151 2.63 4.46 -19.48
CA VAL A 151 2.13 5.39 -20.48
C VAL A 151 2.16 4.80 -21.89
N GLU A 152 1.27 5.29 -22.73
CA GLU A 152 1.33 5.00 -24.17
C GLU A 152 2.61 5.55 -24.81
N VAL A 153 3.03 4.91 -25.91
CA VAL A 153 4.10 5.45 -26.73
C VAL A 153 3.58 6.67 -27.49
N PRO A 154 4.17 7.86 -27.30
CA PRO A 154 3.79 9.02 -28.10
C PRO A 154 3.90 8.73 -29.61
N LYS A 155 2.93 9.13 -30.41
CA LYS A 155 2.91 8.89 -31.87
C LYS A 155 4.22 9.29 -32.56
N ALA A 156 4.85 10.36 -32.10
CA ALA A 156 6.13 10.85 -32.65
C ALA A 156 7.32 9.94 -32.33
N TRP A 157 7.18 8.98 -31.42
CA TRP A 157 8.23 8.03 -31.01
C TRP A 157 8.06 6.64 -31.64
N VAL A 158 6.90 6.34 -32.18
CA VAL A 158 6.62 5.05 -32.86
C VAL A 158 7.61 4.83 -34.00
N GLY A 159 8.16 3.62 -34.06
CA GLY A 159 9.18 3.21 -35.02
C GLY A 159 10.60 3.68 -34.73
N LYS A 160 10.83 4.41 -33.65
CA LYS A 160 12.16 4.86 -33.22
C LYS A 160 12.71 4.02 -32.08
N SER A 161 14.04 3.90 -32.02
CA SER A 161 14.69 3.24 -30.87
C SER A 161 14.83 4.20 -29.70
N ILE A 162 14.85 3.61 -28.47
CA ILE A 162 15.01 4.37 -27.21
C ILE A 162 16.29 5.22 -27.26
N GLY A 163 17.39 4.67 -27.80
CA GLY A 163 18.67 5.36 -27.93
C GLY A 163 18.60 6.57 -28.85
N THR A 164 17.94 6.43 -30.03
CA THR A 164 17.76 7.54 -30.98
C THR A 164 16.95 8.68 -30.40
N LEU A 165 15.98 8.37 -29.56
CA LEU A 165 15.12 9.36 -28.92
C LEU A 165 15.84 10.16 -27.85
N ASP A 166 16.88 9.59 -27.22
CA ASP A 166 17.69 10.20 -26.14
C ASP A 166 16.81 10.79 -25.02
N ILE A 167 15.80 10.00 -24.60
CA ILE A 167 14.71 10.42 -23.72
C ILE A 167 15.27 10.90 -22.36
N ARG A 168 16.25 10.16 -21.85
CA ARG A 168 16.87 10.49 -20.55
C ARG A 168 17.53 11.85 -20.56
N LYS A 169 18.28 12.17 -21.62
CA LYS A 169 19.01 13.42 -21.72
C LYS A 169 18.10 14.60 -22.01
N LYS A 170 17.08 14.40 -22.87
CA LYS A 170 16.16 15.47 -23.28
C LYS A 170 15.11 15.81 -22.24
N PHE A 171 14.60 14.81 -21.52
CA PHE A 171 13.43 14.98 -20.65
C PHE A 171 13.70 14.61 -19.18
N GLY A 172 14.88 14.05 -18.85
CA GLY A 172 15.16 13.55 -17.49
C GLY A 172 14.38 12.29 -17.12
N ILE A 173 13.82 11.58 -18.10
CA ILE A 173 12.97 10.42 -17.92
C ILE A 173 13.73 9.15 -18.28
N ASN A 174 13.69 8.14 -17.41
CA ASN A 174 14.24 6.83 -17.68
C ASN A 174 13.13 5.86 -18.06
N ILE A 175 13.28 5.15 -19.17
CA ILE A 175 12.40 4.03 -19.50
C ILE A 175 12.94 2.80 -18.75
N LEU A 176 12.09 2.20 -17.92
CA LEU A 176 12.42 1.03 -17.10
C LEU A 176 12.07 -0.29 -17.79
N GLY A 177 11.10 -0.24 -18.70
CA GLY A 177 10.62 -1.41 -19.41
C GLY A 177 9.50 -1.04 -20.37
N ILE A 178 9.09 -2.01 -21.15
CA ILE A 178 7.93 -1.95 -22.04
C ILE A 178 6.93 -3.03 -21.64
N LYS A 179 5.65 -2.82 -21.92
CA LYS A 179 4.62 -3.82 -21.64
C LYS A 179 3.81 -4.07 -22.91
N HIS A 180 3.68 -5.32 -23.27
CA HIS A 180 2.92 -5.78 -24.43
C HIS A 180 1.97 -6.90 -23.99
N LEU A 181 0.69 -6.80 -24.33
CA LEU A 181 -0.35 -7.78 -23.96
C LEU A 181 -0.30 -8.21 -22.48
N GLY A 182 -0.09 -7.25 -21.57
CA GLY A 182 -0.02 -7.51 -20.12
C GLY A 182 1.29 -8.09 -19.61
N LYS A 183 2.27 -8.39 -20.48
CA LYS A 183 3.60 -8.88 -20.09
C LYS A 183 4.60 -7.74 -20.12
N THR A 184 5.31 -7.55 -19.02
CA THR A 184 6.37 -6.54 -18.89
C THR A 184 7.71 -7.14 -19.26
N ASP A 185 8.44 -6.45 -20.15
CA ASP A 185 9.83 -6.72 -20.48
C ASP A 185 10.70 -5.58 -19.93
N VAL A 186 11.62 -5.93 -19.04
CA VAL A 186 12.61 -5.00 -18.46
C VAL A 186 13.98 -5.14 -19.09
N SER A 187 14.17 -6.07 -20.03
CA SER A 187 15.44 -6.31 -20.75
C SER A 187 15.60 -5.37 -21.93
N ILE A 188 15.13 -4.13 -21.80
CA ILE A 188 15.23 -3.12 -22.85
C ILE A 188 16.67 -2.63 -23.04
N THR A 189 17.00 -2.29 -24.28
CA THR A 189 18.29 -1.74 -24.67
C THR A 189 18.11 -0.43 -25.44
N PRO A 190 19.17 0.35 -25.70
CA PRO A 190 19.08 1.53 -26.56
C PRO A 190 18.53 1.23 -27.97
N ASP A 191 18.69 0.00 -28.45
CA ASP A 191 18.20 -0.43 -29.77
C ASP A 191 16.73 -0.89 -29.76
N THR A 192 16.09 -0.98 -28.58
CA THR A 192 14.68 -1.35 -28.46
C THR A 192 13.82 -0.35 -29.23
N ILE A 193 13.07 -0.83 -30.22
CA ILE A 193 12.17 -0.02 -31.06
C ILE A 193 10.80 0.08 -30.33
N LEU A 194 10.27 1.28 -30.27
CA LEU A 194 8.96 1.54 -29.70
C LEU A 194 7.86 1.39 -30.77
N SER A 195 6.80 0.66 -30.46
CA SER A 195 5.62 0.46 -31.32
C SER A 195 4.36 1.03 -30.67
N ASP A 196 3.29 1.13 -31.40
CA ASP A 196 2.01 1.67 -30.95
C ASP A 196 1.14 0.68 -30.15
N ASP A 197 1.51 -0.60 -30.14
CA ASP A 197 0.85 -1.68 -29.45
C ASP A 197 1.43 -1.98 -28.04
N ILE A 198 2.41 -1.17 -27.62
CA ILE A 198 3.06 -1.31 -26.30
C ILE A 198 2.79 -0.11 -25.42
N THR A 199 2.91 -0.30 -24.09
CA THR A 199 3.06 0.78 -23.11
C THR A 199 4.48 0.81 -22.56
N MET A 200 4.89 1.96 -22.01
CA MET A 200 6.22 2.15 -21.42
C MET A 200 6.10 2.40 -19.91
N LEU A 201 7.01 1.81 -19.14
CA LEU A 201 7.20 2.16 -17.73
C LEU A 201 8.26 3.27 -17.67
N ALA A 202 7.84 4.50 -17.42
CA ALA A 202 8.66 5.71 -17.44
C ALA A 202 8.86 6.24 -16.02
N LEU A 203 10.11 6.34 -15.57
CA LEU A 203 10.51 6.92 -14.27
C LEU A 203 11.06 8.32 -14.47
N GLY A 204 10.57 9.26 -13.70
CA GLY A 204 11.08 10.64 -13.70
C GLY A 204 10.39 11.53 -12.66
N GLU A 205 10.76 12.81 -12.69
CA GLU A 205 10.02 13.83 -11.93
C GLU A 205 8.60 13.96 -12.45
N TYR A 206 7.63 14.10 -11.53
CA TYR A 206 6.22 14.19 -11.86
C TYR A 206 5.93 15.27 -12.93
N ASN A 207 6.52 16.45 -12.77
CA ASN A 207 6.36 17.57 -13.73
C ASN A 207 6.98 17.27 -15.11
N ALA A 208 8.09 16.55 -15.15
CA ALA A 208 8.75 16.15 -16.40
C ALA A 208 7.90 15.12 -17.16
N LEU A 209 7.37 14.12 -16.42
CA LEU A 209 6.47 13.11 -16.95
C LEU A 209 5.19 13.76 -17.52
N GLN A 210 4.56 14.66 -16.76
CA GLN A 210 3.36 15.38 -17.21
C GLN A 210 3.61 16.16 -18.51
N LYS A 211 4.69 16.92 -18.59
CA LYS A 211 5.03 17.71 -19.78
C LYS A 211 5.32 16.81 -20.98
N CYS A 212 6.07 15.71 -20.76
CA CYS A 212 6.50 14.83 -21.83
C CYS A 212 5.32 14.05 -22.45
N PHE A 213 4.45 13.53 -21.60
CA PHE A 213 3.31 12.69 -22.01
C PHE A 213 1.99 13.43 -22.10
N ARG A 214 1.96 14.75 -21.81
CA ARG A 214 0.77 15.63 -21.83
C ARG A 214 -0.38 15.12 -20.95
N ILE A 215 -0.06 14.79 -19.73
CA ILE A 215 -0.96 14.25 -18.70
C ILE A 215 -1.17 15.23 -17.56
#